data_303695ac454e6a8755439e7f501d536e
#
_entry.id   303695ac454e6a8755439e7f501d536e
#
_cell.length_a   1.000
_cell.length_b   1.000
_cell.length_c   1.000
_cell.angle_alpha   90.00
_cell.angle_beta   90.00
_cell.angle_gamma   90.00
#
_symmetry.space_group_name_H-M   'P 1'
#
loop_
_entity.id
_entity.type
_entity.pdbx_description
1 polymer ?
#
loop_
_entity_poly.entity_id
_entity_poly.type
_entity_poly.pdbx_seq_one_letter_code
_entity_poly.pdbx_strand_id
1 'polypeptide(L)'
;DEDDGIDIMSATTPLSRKETAKLIATGKTSPLPLDEIADAMSDTGFIVHGRYDLETQSGIGTRAGLTDEQKKLFSYFVPVRGMSEQLVDVLEQDKNCTNRKGTSRTGNLLIIGNKGNGKTVLAVDVVKAIQKQRDIRQGKVAIVTGESLNKKRIGDIFRKLYGGALIIEKAGQMNEKTLAKLNKAMEQDTGELLVVLEEQRKPLDRLLSSNREFRRKFTSRLEVPIFINDELVTFGQTYAQENGYRIDEMGILALYSKIDSLQREDHAVTVAEVKEVMDDAIAHSQKASAKKLVKRV
;
A
#
# COMPACT_ATOMS: atom_id res chain seq x y z
N ASP A 1 -20.88 18.39 12.74
CA ASP A 1 -19.96 17.97 11.65
C ASP A 1 -19.86 16.46 11.74
N GLU A 2 -20.70 15.79 10.98
CA GLU A 2 -20.65 14.34 10.85
C GLU A 2 -19.35 13.97 10.15
N ASP A 3 -18.56 13.18 10.82
CA ASP A 3 -17.37 12.54 10.29
C ASP A 3 -17.79 11.68 9.09
N ASP A 4 -17.50 12.16 7.88
CA ASP A 4 -17.95 11.53 6.63
C ASP A 4 -17.33 10.15 6.39
N GLY A 5 -16.68 9.54 7.38
CA GLY A 5 -16.04 8.22 7.28
C GLY A 5 -14.96 8.15 6.20
N ILE A 6 -14.34 9.28 5.88
CA ILE A 6 -13.19 9.36 4.99
C ILE A 6 -11.94 9.43 5.86
N ASP A 7 -11.09 8.43 5.72
CA ASP A 7 -9.78 8.46 6.37
C ASP A 7 -8.82 9.35 5.59
N ILE A 8 -8.58 10.56 6.11
CA ILE A 8 -7.68 11.55 5.50
C ILE A 8 -6.35 11.47 6.23
N MET A 9 -5.30 11.11 5.51
CA MET A 9 -3.93 11.02 6.01
C MET A 9 -3.03 12.01 5.28
N SER A 10 -1.93 12.41 5.93
CA SER A 10 -0.84 13.12 5.29
C SER A 10 0.21 12.12 4.82
N ALA A 11 0.31 11.94 3.51
CA ALA A 11 1.24 10.97 2.91
C ALA A 11 2.71 11.39 2.99
N THR A 12 2.97 12.67 3.21
CA THR A 12 4.32 13.24 3.26
C THR A 12 4.86 13.45 4.67
N THR A 13 4.05 13.16 5.70
CA THR A 13 4.49 13.28 7.10
C THR A 13 5.54 12.21 7.40
N PRO A 14 6.79 12.57 7.71
CA PRO A 14 7.77 11.59 8.14
C PRO A 14 7.40 11.02 9.50
N LEU A 15 7.80 9.78 9.78
CA LEU A 15 7.75 9.20 11.13
C LEU A 15 8.42 10.15 12.12
N SER A 16 7.85 10.28 13.30
CA SER A 16 8.42 11.16 14.31
C SER A 16 9.86 10.71 14.63
N ARG A 17 10.77 11.68 14.78
CA ARG A 17 12.18 11.40 15.17
C ARG A 17 12.26 10.60 16.47
N LYS A 18 11.24 10.69 17.34
CA LYS A 18 11.14 9.93 18.59
C LYS A 18 10.96 8.43 18.36
N GLU A 19 10.11 8.07 17.41
CA GLU A 19 9.87 6.66 17.07
C GLU A 19 11.07 6.03 16.38
N THR A 20 11.70 6.77 15.49
CA THR A 20 12.94 6.35 14.81
C THR A 20 14.11 6.22 15.81
N ALA A 21 14.26 7.17 16.73
CA ALA A 21 15.32 7.14 17.75
C ALA A 21 15.11 5.99 18.77
N LYS A 22 13.86 5.68 19.12
CA LYS A 22 13.52 4.57 20.00
C LYS A 22 13.85 3.21 19.38
N LEU A 23 13.63 3.08 18.07
CA LEU A 23 13.99 1.89 17.29
C LEU A 23 15.52 1.71 17.17
N ILE A 24 16.27 2.80 17.04
CA ILE A 24 17.74 2.78 16.88
C ILE A 24 18.46 2.63 18.23
N ALA A 25 17.99 3.30 19.28
CA ALA A 25 18.71 3.40 20.55
C ALA A 25 18.60 2.15 21.44
N THR A 26 17.61 1.29 21.25
CA THR A 26 17.37 0.20 22.21
C THR A 26 17.97 -1.13 21.78
N GLY A 27 18.38 -1.31 20.50
CA GLY A 27 18.81 -2.63 20.01
C GLY A 27 17.81 -3.74 20.34
N LYS A 28 16.75 -3.39 21.07
CA LYS A 28 15.58 -4.16 21.40
C LYS A 28 14.39 -3.40 20.85
N THR A 29 13.96 -3.84 19.72
CA THR A 29 12.71 -3.37 19.15
C THR A 29 11.58 -3.69 20.13
N SER A 30 11.03 -2.66 20.71
CA SER A 30 9.76 -2.79 21.39
C SER A 30 8.69 -3.05 20.34
N PRO A 31 7.86 -4.08 20.45
CA PRO A 31 6.80 -4.28 19.48
C PRO A 31 5.93 -3.02 19.42
N LEU A 32 5.64 -2.56 18.21
CA LEU A 32 4.61 -1.56 18.02
C LEU A 32 3.30 -2.08 18.62
N PRO A 33 2.50 -1.24 19.27
CA PRO A 33 1.21 -1.67 19.80
C PRO A 33 0.39 -2.27 18.65
N LEU A 34 -0.02 -3.52 18.82
CA LEU A 34 -0.83 -4.26 17.82
C LEU A 34 -2.16 -3.57 17.51
N ASP A 35 -2.64 -2.72 18.39
CA ASP A 35 -3.86 -1.96 18.31
C ASP A 35 -3.81 -0.92 17.17
N GLU A 36 -2.67 -0.28 16.95
CA GLU A 36 -2.47 0.66 15.83
C GLU A 36 -2.40 -0.03 14.47
N ILE A 37 -2.06 -1.32 14.47
CA ILE A 37 -1.99 -2.14 13.25
C ILE A 37 -3.37 -2.75 12.93
N ALA A 38 -4.17 -3.06 13.95
CA ALA A 38 -5.48 -3.69 13.79
C ALA A 38 -6.53 -2.76 13.14
N ASP A 39 -6.52 -1.48 13.49
CA ASP A 39 -7.44 -0.48 12.91
C ASP A 39 -7.13 -0.14 11.44
N ALA A 40 -5.92 -0.47 10.99
CA ALA A 40 -5.47 -0.23 9.63
C ALA A 40 -5.79 -1.37 8.65
N MET A 41 -6.39 -2.44 9.13
CA MET A 41 -6.72 -3.61 8.33
C MET A 41 -8.09 -3.46 7.65
N SER A 42 -8.15 -2.69 6.60
CA SER A 42 -9.09 -2.99 5.53
C SER A 42 -8.69 -4.30 4.85
N ASP A 43 -9.56 -4.90 4.08
CA ASP A 43 -9.35 -6.15 3.31
C ASP A 43 -8.01 -6.27 2.53
N THR A 44 -7.19 -5.26 2.53
CA THR A 44 -5.96 -5.13 1.75
C THR A 44 -4.69 -4.93 2.56
N GLY A 45 -4.80 -4.85 3.87
CA GLY A 45 -3.82 -5.28 4.74
C GLY A 45 -2.80 -4.44 5.43
N PHE A 46 -2.04 -3.51 4.98
CA PHE A 46 -0.94 -2.97 5.77
C PHE A 46 -0.84 -1.46 5.75
N ILE A 47 -0.66 -0.87 6.93
CA ILE A 47 0.03 0.41 7.05
C ILE A 47 1.45 0.09 7.50
N VAL A 48 2.41 0.37 6.62
CA VAL A 48 3.83 0.21 6.95
C VAL A 48 4.29 1.45 7.69
N HIS A 49 4.54 1.32 8.98
CA HIS A 49 5.20 2.33 9.79
C HIS A 49 6.63 1.89 10.13
N GLY A 50 7.42 1.52 9.18
CA GLY A 50 8.78 1.09 9.47
C GLY A 50 9.75 1.45 8.36
N ARG A 51 10.87 2.04 8.74
CA ARG A 51 12.03 2.18 7.87
C ARG A 51 13.15 1.38 8.49
N TYR A 52 13.54 0.32 7.81
CA TYR A 52 14.74 -0.42 8.16
C TYR A 52 15.78 -0.29 7.06
N ASP A 53 17.03 -0.11 7.48
CA ASP A 53 18.16 -0.21 6.59
C ASP A 53 18.34 -1.69 6.21
N LEU A 54 17.83 -2.05 5.05
CA LEU A 54 18.30 -3.25 4.39
C LEU A 54 19.61 -2.86 3.71
N GLU A 55 20.71 -3.47 4.12
CA GLU A 55 21.97 -3.36 3.39
C GLU A 55 21.74 -3.80 1.96
N THR A 56 21.69 -2.83 1.07
CA THR A 56 21.54 -3.07 -0.36
C THR A 56 22.85 -3.50 -0.94
N GLN A 57 22.93 -4.73 -1.37
CA GLN A 57 23.99 -5.12 -2.31
C GLN A 57 23.75 -4.35 -3.62
N SER A 58 24.70 -3.49 -3.94
CA SER A 58 24.70 -2.71 -5.17
C SER A 58 24.81 -3.62 -6.39
N GLY A 59 23.71 -3.86 -7.06
CA GLY A 59 23.69 -4.43 -8.40
C GLY A 59 23.96 -3.34 -9.43
N ILE A 60 24.95 -3.51 -10.26
CA ILE A 60 25.28 -2.61 -11.36
C ILE A 60 24.17 -2.73 -12.43
N GLY A 61 23.29 -1.76 -12.50
CA GLY A 61 22.26 -1.65 -13.53
C GLY A 61 22.40 -0.35 -14.30
N THR A 62 22.44 -0.43 -15.61
CA THR A 62 22.65 0.69 -16.55
C THR A 62 21.40 1.59 -16.74
N ARG A 63 20.32 1.36 -16.04
CA ARG A 63 19.11 2.18 -16.04
C ARG A 63 18.92 2.73 -14.64
N ALA A 64 18.60 4.03 -14.52
CA ALA A 64 18.25 4.62 -13.24
C ALA A 64 17.03 3.88 -12.66
N GLY A 65 17.29 3.04 -11.66
CA GLY A 65 16.25 2.31 -10.93
C GLY A 65 15.63 3.15 -9.82
N LEU A 66 14.98 2.50 -8.88
CA LEU A 66 14.48 3.16 -7.68
C LEU A 66 15.64 3.76 -6.87
N THR A 67 15.44 4.92 -6.30
CA THR A 67 16.39 5.51 -5.33
C THR A 67 16.41 4.67 -4.05
N ASP A 68 17.45 4.82 -3.22
CA ASP A 68 17.53 4.10 -1.95
C ASP A 68 16.35 4.44 -1.03
N GLU A 69 15.91 5.68 -1.04
CA GLU A 69 14.73 6.10 -0.29
C GLU A 69 13.45 5.44 -0.82
N GLN A 70 13.29 5.35 -2.14
CA GLN A 70 12.17 4.64 -2.75
C GLN A 70 12.21 3.13 -2.47
N LYS A 71 13.38 2.50 -2.49
CA LYS A 71 13.54 1.10 -2.12
C LYS A 71 13.13 0.84 -0.67
N LYS A 72 13.43 1.75 0.24
CA LYS A 72 12.97 1.68 1.64
C LYS A 72 11.45 1.84 1.74
N LEU A 73 10.89 2.79 1.02
CA LEU A 73 9.45 3.03 0.98
C LEU A 73 8.69 1.81 0.44
N PHE A 74 9.18 1.20 -0.63
CA PHE A 74 8.58 0.04 -1.28
C PHE A 74 9.15 -1.29 -0.81
N SER A 75 9.68 -1.37 0.41
CA SER A 75 10.40 -2.55 0.91
C SER A 75 9.64 -3.87 0.81
N TYR A 76 8.32 -3.85 0.93
CA TYR A 76 7.49 -5.06 0.77
C TYR A 76 7.33 -5.51 -0.68
N PHE A 77 7.46 -4.61 -1.63
CA PHE A 77 7.19 -4.90 -3.05
C PHE A 77 8.47 -5.05 -3.89
N VAL A 78 9.57 -4.44 -3.47
CA VAL A 78 10.86 -4.55 -4.19
C VAL A 78 11.30 -6.00 -4.40
N PRO A 79 11.15 -6.93 -3.44
CA PRO A 79 11.51 -8.33 -3.65
C PRO A 79 10.55 -9.10 -4.57
N VAL A 80 9.41 -8.52 -4.91
CA VAL A 80 8.39 -9.17 -5.72
C VAL A 80 8.71 -9.02 -7.21
N ARG A 81 8.58 -10.10 -7.95
CA ARG A 81 8.91 -10.15 -9.39
C ARG A 81 8.21 -9.05 -10.17
N GLY A 82 8.96 -8.29 -10.93
CA GLY A 82 8.46 -7.27 -11.85
C GLY A 82 7.97 -5.99 -11.17
N MET A 83 7.92 -5.89 -9.85
CA MET A 83 7.37 -4.73 -9.17
C MET A 83 8.31 -3.52 -9.24
N SER A 84 9.62 -3.70 -9.09
CA SER A 84 10.56 -2.58 -9.19
C SER A 84 10.51 -1.90 -10.55
N GLU A 85 10.43 -2.65 -11.62
CA GLU A 85 10.34 -2.14 -12.98
C GLU A 85 9.03 -1.36 -13.20
N GLN A 86 7.92 -1.90 -12.74
CA GLN A 86 6.62 -1.23 -12.82
C GLN A 86 6.61 0.09 -12.02
N LEU A 87 7.20 0.10 -10.83
CA LEU A 87 7.29 1.30 -9.99
C LEU A 87 8.13 2.38 -10.64
N VAL A 88 9.27 2.02 -11.24
CA VAL A 88 10.10 2.96 -12.01
C VAL A 88 9.29 3.57 -13.15
N ASP A 89 8.58 2.75 -13.92
CA ASP A 89 7.78 3.21 -15.06
C ASP A 89 6.67 4.17 -14.61
N VAL A 90 5.96 3.87 -13.54
CA VAL A 90 4.90 4.73 -12.99
C VAL A 90 5.46 6.07 -12.54
N LEU A 91 6.59 6.09 -11.83
CA LEU A 91 7.22 7.32 -11.36
C LEU A 91 7.76 8.16 -12.51
N GLU A 92 8.34 7.56 -13.53
CA GLU A 92 8.77 8.26 -14.75
C GLU A 92 7.59 8.85 -15.52
N GLN A 93 6.51 8.10 -15.70
CA GLN A 93 5.30 8.57 -16.37
C GLN A 93 4.68 9.76 -15.64
N ASP A 94 4.65 9.74 -14.33
CA ASP A 94 4.16 10.87 -13.52
C ASP A 94 5.04 12.11 -13.70
N LYS A 95 6.35 11.93 -13.65
CA LYS A 95 7.33 13.01 -13.85
C LYS A 95 7.21 13.66 -15.22
N ASN A 96 6.93 12.88 -16.25
CA ASN A 96 6.83 13.34 -17.64
C ASN A 96 5.41 13.82 -18.03
N CYS A 97 4.43 13.65 -17.14
CA CYS A 97 3.06 14.08 -17.39
C CYS A 97 2.92 15.58 -17.16
N THR A 98 2.79 16.36 -18.24
CA THR A 98 2.75 17.84 -18.20
C THR A 98 1.42 18.42 -18.68
N ASN A 99 0.48 17.60 -19.10
CA ASN A 99 -0.77 18.02 -19.73
C ASN A 99 -2.00 17.96 -18.82
N ARG A 100 -1.81 17.90 -17.50
CA ARG A 100 -2.90 17.93 -16.50
C ARG A 100 -3.61 19.29 -16.46
N LYS A 101 -2.87 20.35 -16.58
CA LYS A 101 -3.37 21.74 -16.59
C LYS A 101 -4.30 22.06 -15.42
N GLY A 102 -3.89 21.67 -14.22
CA GLY A 102 -4.66 21.88 -12.98
C GLY A 102 -5.82 20.92 -12.78
N THR A 103 -6.03 19.95 -13.67
CA THR A 103 -7.13 18.98 -13.60
C THR A 103 -6.64 17.57 -13.31
N SER A 104 -7.58 16.64 -13.13
CA SER A 104 -7.31 15.20 -13.01
C SER A 104 -7.69 14.43 -14.28
N ARG A 105 -7.65 15.09 -15.44
CA ARG A 105 -8.05 14.48 -16.71
C ARG A 105 -7.08 13.45 -17.26
N THR A 106 -5.86 13.39 -16.72
CA THR A 106 -4.81 12.46 -17.14
C THR A 106 -3.83 12.23 -16.01
N GLY A 107 -2.99 11.22 -16.13
CA GLY A 107 -1.94 10.93 -15.15
C GLY A 107 -2.42 10.22 -13.89
N ASN A 108 -3.57 9.56 -13.92
CA ASN A 108 -4.10 8.78 -12.80
C ASN A 108 -3.66 7.32 -12.89
N LEU A 109 -3.81 6.58 -11.81
CA LEU A 109 -3.19 5.29 -11.61
C LEU A 109 -4.24 4.19 -11.34
N LEU A 110 -4.03 3.04 -11.97
CA LEU A 110 -4.73 1.79 -11.67
C LEU A 110 -3.80 0.86 -10.90
N ILE A 111 -4.31 0.26 -9.82
CA ILE A 111 -3.64 -0.82 -9.09
C ILE A 111 -4.50 -2.05 -9.14
N ILE A 112 -3.96 -3.10 -9.75
CA ILE A 112 -4.67 -4.35 -10.01
C ILE A 112 -4.01 -5.46 -9.21
N GLY A 113 -4.80 -6.27 -8.54
CA GLY A 113 -4.31 -7.42 -7.80
C GLY A 113 -5.43 -8.13 -7.06
N ASN A 114 -5.14 -9.33 -6.59
CA ASN A 114 -6.08 -10.10 -5.80
C ASN A 114 -6.31 -9.47 -4.43
N LYS A 115 -7.47 -9.74 -3.85
CA LYS A 115 -7.78 -9.35 -2.48
C LYS A 115 -6.70 -9.87 -1.52
N GLY A 116 -6.25 -9.04 -0.59
CA GLY A 116 -5.29 -9.43 0.43
C GLY A 116 -3.82 -9.37 0.00
N ASN A 117 -3.50 -8.79 -1.15
CA ASN A 117 -2.11 -8.65 -1.64
C ASN A 117 -1.51 -7.25 -1.50
N GLY A 118 -2.07 -6.43 -0.61
CA GLY A 118 -1.44 -5.18 -0.20
C GLY A 118 -1.61 -4.01 -1.17
N LYS A 119 -2.66 -4.00 -1.99
CA LYS A 119 -2.91 -2.92 -2.96
C LYS A 119 -2.99 -1.54 -2.31
N THR A 120 -3.65 -1.42 -1.17
CA THR A 120 -3.80 -0.13 -0.47
C THR A 120 -2.47 0.39 0.07
N VAL A 121 -1.65 -0.47 0.65
CA VAL A 121 -0.29 -0.10 1.08
C VAL A 121 0.53 0.38 -0.10
N LEU A 122 0.49 -0.36 -1.20
CA LEU A 122 1.18 0.03 -2.43
C LEU A 122 0.68 1.39 -2.93
N ALA A 123 -0.64 1.62 -2.94
CA ALA A 123 -1.25 2.89 -3.34
C ALA A 123 -0.75 4.05 -2.48
N VAL A 124 -0.77 3.91 -1.17
CA VAL A 124 -0.28 4.94 -0.22
C VAL A 124 1.20 5.23 -0.46
N ASP A 125 2.02 4.21 -0.63
CA ASP A 125 3.45 4.38 -0.85
C ASP A 125 3.76 5.05 -2.19
N VAL A 126 3.05 4.67 -3.25
CA VAL A 126 3.18 5.32 -4.57
C VAL A 126 2.75 6.78 -4.51
N VAL A 127 1.64 7.07 -3.83
CA VAL A 127 1.19 8.46 -3.62
C VAL A 127 2.26 9.26 -2.88
N LYS A 128 2.85 8.73 -1.82
CA LYS A 128 3.96 9.38 -1.10
C LYS A 128 5.13 9.68 -2.02
N ALA A 129 5.55 8.72 -2.84
CA ALA A 129 6.66 8.90 -3.78
C ALA A 129 6.34 9.97 -4.84
N ILE A 130 5.12 9.95 -5.38
CA ILE A 130 4.65 10.94 -6.37
C ILE A 130 4.58 12.34 -5.75
N GLN A 131 4.00 12.49 -4.58
CA GLN A 131 3.91 13.77 -3.90
C GLN A 131 5.29 14.36 -3.59
N LYS A 132 6.23 13.53 -3.16
CA LYS A 132 7.61 13.96 -2.98
C LYS A 132 8.27 14.41 -4.30
N GLN A 133 8.06 13.65 -5.35
CA GLN A 133 8.57 13.98 -6.70
C GLN A 133 7.98 15.29 -7.24
N ARG A 134 6.73 15.60 -6.91
CA ARG A 134 6.05 16.85 -7.25
C ARG A 134 6.36 18.00 -6.27
N ASP A 135 7.22 17.79 -5.29
CA ASP A 135 7.57 18.75 -4.22
C ASP A 135 6.36 19.19 -3.36
N ILE A 136 5.42 18.31 -3.14
CA ILE A 136 4.28 18.55 -2.26
C ILE A 136 4.69 18.17 -0.84
N ARG A 137 4.84 19.16 0.05
CA ARG A 137 5.36 18.94 1.41
C ARG A 137 4.36 18.31 2.36
N GLN A 138 3.09 18.64 2.23
CA GLN A 138 1.99 18.12 3.07
C GLN A 138 0.82 17.72 2.18
N GLY A 139 1.03 16.64 1.44
CA GLY A 139 -0.01 16.10 0.58
C GLY A 139 -1.08 15.37 1.38
N LYS A 140 -2.35 15.69 1.10
CA LYS A 140 -3.49 14.99 1.67
C LYS A 140 -3.77 13.73 0.86
N VAL A 141 -4.14 12.67 1.55
CA VAL A 141 -4.61 11.42 0.94
C VAL A 141 -5.88 10.98 1.64
N ALA A 142 -6.92 10.70 0.86
CA ALA A 142 -8.11 10.03 1.37
C ALA A 142 -8.22 8.64 0.76
N ILE A 143 -8.67 7.69 1.57
CA ILE A 143 -8.96 6.32 1.16
C ILE A 143 -10.46 6.10 1.36
N VAL A 144 -11.15 5.71 0.28
CA VAL A 144 -12.58 5.39 0.30
C VAL A 144 -12.84 4.11 -0.47
N THR A 145 -13.89 3.39 -0.13
CA THR A 145 -14.35 2.26 -0.97
C THR A 145 -15.26 2.74 -2.08
N GLY A 146 -15.33 2.01 -3.18
CA GLY A 146 -16.27 2.31 -4.26
C GLY A 146 -17.73 2.34 -3.81
N GLU A 147 -18.10 1.42 -2.91
CA GLU A 147 -19.45 1.38 -2.32
C GLU A 147 -19.73 2.61 -1.45
N SER A 148 -18.80 2.99 -0.59
CA SER A 148 -18.91 4.17 0.25
C SER A 148 -19.06 5.44 -0.59
N LEU A 149 -18.32 5.53 -1.68
CA LEU A 149 -18.35 6.68 -2.58
C LEU A 149 -19.73 6.88 -3.24
N ASN A 150 -20.51 5.82 -3.43
CA ASN A 150 -21.88 5.90 -3.95
C ASN A 150 -22.81 6.74 -3.07
N LYS A 151 -22.49 6.86 -1.78
CA LYS A 151 -23.29 7.57 -0.78
C LYS A 151 -22.74 8.95 -0.42
N LYS A 152 -21.63 9.36 -1.02
CA LYS A 152 -20.92 10.59 -0.67
C LYS A 152 -21.03 11.66 -1.77
N ARG A 153 -20.80 12.89 -1.36
CA ARG A 153 -20.72 14.03 -2.28
C ARG A 153 -19.30 14.16 -2.83
N ILE A 154 -19.10 13.75 -4.06
CA ILE A 154 -17.79 13.75 -4.73
C ILE A 154 -17.18 15.15 -4.77
N GLY A 155 -17.99 16.17 -5.06
CA GLY A 155 -17.50 17.55 -5.09
C GLY A 155 -16.92 18.03 -3.75
N ASP A 156 -17.48 17.60 -2.63
CA ASP A 156 -16.96 17.94 -1.30
C ASP A 156 -15.63 17.24 -1.03
N ILE A 157 -15.52 15.98 -1.43
CA ILE A 157 -14.26 15.21 -1.31
C ILE A 157 -13.16 15.90 -2.12
N PHE A 158 -13.41 16.25 -3.36
CA PHE A 158 -12.43 16.91 -4.21
C PHE A 158 -12.00 18.27 -3.68
N ARG A 159 -12.91 19.04 -3.09
CA ARG A 159 -12.54 20.31 -2.44
C ARG A 159 -11.64 20.10 -1.24
N LYS A 160 -11.95 19.14 -0.37
CA LYS A 160 -11.14 18.82 0.81
C LYS A 160 -9.74 18.30 0.43
N LEU A 161 -9.63 17.59 -0.68
CA LEU A 161 -8.41 16.97 -1.17
C LEU A 161 -7.70 17.76 -2.27
N TYR A 162 -8.09 18.97 -2.53
CA TYR A 162 -7.50 19.78 -3.61
C TYR A 162 -5.97 19.69 -3.63
N GLY A 163 -5.40 19.28 -4.76
CA GLY A 163 -3.97 19.09 -4.92
C GLY A 163 -3.37 17.83 -4.25
N GLY A 164 -4.19 17.00 -3.62
CA GLY A 164 -3.77 15.77 -2.95
C GLY A 164 -3.98 14.51 -3.77
N ALA A 165 -4.48 13.46 -3.12
CA ALA A 165 -4.78 12.18 -3.76
C ALA A 165 -6.04 11.53 -3.17
N LEU A 166 -6.77 10.82 -4.02
CA LEU A 166 -7.92 10.00 -3.66
C LEU A 166 -7.65 8.56 -4.07
N ILE A 167 -7.63 7.66 -3.12
CA ILE A 167 -7.51 6.22 -3.33
C ILE A 167 -8.89 5.59 -3.19
N ILE A 168 -9.36 4.93 -4.23
CA ILE A 168 -10.67 4.24 -4.25
C ILE A 168 -10.42 2.74 -4.26
N GLU A 169 -10.69 2.11 -3.11
CA GLU A 169 -10.64 0.66 -2.95
C GLU A 169 -11.89 0.03 -3.54
N LYS A 170 -11.78 -1.18 -4.04
CA LYS A 170 -12.89 -1.92 -4.63
C LYS A 170 -13.68 -1.04 -5.62
N ALA A 171 -12.94 -0.41 -6.52
CA ALA A 171 -13.49 0.59 -7.45
C ALA A 171 -14.64 0.05 -8.32
N GLY A 172 -14.66 -1.26 -8.58
CA GLY A 172 -15.74 -1.92 -9.31
C GLY A 172 -17.12 -1.85 -8.63
N GLN A 173 -17.17 -1.50 -7.36
CA GLN A 173 -18.41 -1.29 -6.61
C GLN A 173 -19.05 0.07 -6.82
N MET A 174 -18.38 0.99 -7.51
CA MET A 174 -19.00 2.25 -7.92
C MET A 174 -20.14 1.99 -8.91
N ASN A 175 -21.30 2.62 -8.67
CA ASN A 175 -22.39 2.58 -9.64
C ASN A 175 -22.17 3.59 -10.78
N GLU A 176 -22.97 3.50 -11.83
CA GLU A 176 -22.85 4.37 -13.02
C GLU A 176 -23.00 5.86 -12.69
N LYS A 177 -23.89 6.18 -11.76
CA LYS A 177 -24.11 7.56 -11.32
C LYS A 177 -22.87 8.14 -10.63
N THR A 178 -22.24 7.36 -9.75
CA THR A 178 -21.00 7.72 -9.07
C THR A 178 -19.86 7.89 -10.07
N LEU A 179 -19.73 6.96 -11.00
CA LEU A 179 -18.73 7.01 -12.06
C LEU A 179 -18.85 8.27 -12.90
N ALA A 180 -20.09 8.63 -13.31
CA ALA A 180 -20.33 9.84 -14.08
C ALA A 180 -19.98 11.10 -13.30
N LYS A 181 -20.30 11.18 -12.01
CA LYS A 181 -19.95 12.30 -11.14
C LYS A 181 -18.45 12.42 -10.94
N LEU A 182 -17.78 11.30 -10.72
CA LEU A 182 -16.32 11.24 -10.58
C LEU A 182 -15.63 11.70 -11.88
N ASN A 183 -16.06 11.17 -13.01
CA ASN A 183 -15.53 11.54 -14.32
C ASN A 183 -15.65 13.06 -14.57
N LYS A 184 -16.81 13.64 -14.25
CA LYS A 184 -17.05 15.08 -14.38
C LYS A 184 -16.18 15.91 -13.43
N ALA A 185 -16.05 15.47 -12.18
CA ALA A 185 -15.22 16.17 -11.18
C ALA A 185 -13.75 16.19 -11.58
N MET A 186 -13.24 15.14 -12.19
CA MET A 186 -11.85 15.03 -12.66
C MET A 186 -11.53 15.97 -13.81
N GLU A 187 -12.51 16.48 -14.54
CA GLU A 187 -12.34 17.46 -15.60
C GLU A 187 -12.22 18.91 -15.10
N GLN A 188 -12.57 19.16 -13.86
CA GLN A 188 -12.55 20.49 -13.26
C GLN A 188 -11.16 20.83 -12.71
N ASP A 189 -11.02 22.01 -12.14
CA ASP A 189 -9.84 22.39 -11.36
C ASP A 189 -9.81 21.57 -10.06
N THR A 190 -8.91 20.61 -10.01
CA THR A 190 -8.66 19.74 -8.86
C THR A 190 -7.30 19.98 -8.21
N GLY A 191 -6.54 20.96 -8.72
CA GLY A 191 -5.14 21.15 -8.31
C GLY A 191 -4.25 19.95 -8.70
N GLU A 192 -4.60 19.25 -9.79
CA GLU A 192 -3.92 18.04 -10.25
C GLU A 192 -3.99 16.89 -9.24
N LEU A 193 -5.12 16.79 -8.52
CA LEU A 193 -5.41 15.69 -7.61
C LEU A 193 -5.22 14.35 -8.33
N LEU A 194 -4.46 13.47 -7.71
CA LEU A 194 -4.22 12.12 -8.21
C LEU A 194 -5.36 11.19 -7.78
N VAL A 195 -5.97 10.53 -8.74
CA VAL A 195 -6.96 9.49 -8.49
C VAL A 195 -6.32 8.12 -8.71
N VAL A 196 -6.43 7.26 -7.71
CA VAL A 196 -5.94 5.89 -7.75
C VAL A 196 -7.12 4.94 -7.59
N LEU A 197 -7.30 4.03 -8.54
CA LEU A 197 -8.29 2.96 -8.44
C LEU A 197 -7.61 1.64 -8.09
N GLU A 198 -8.10 0.98 -7.06
CA GLU A 198 -7.68 -0.35 -6.66
C GLU A 198 -8.80 -1.34 -6.92
N GLU A 199 -8.52 -2.42 -7.61
CA GLU A 199 -9.51 -3.45 -7.87
C GLU A 199 -8.85 -4.75 -8.38
N GLN A 200 -9.60 -5.82 -8.36
CA GLN A 200 -9.30 -7.04 -9.08
C GLN A 200 -9.53 -6.82 -10.59
N ARG A 201 -8.84 -7.60 -11.42
CA ARG A 201 -8.85 -7.41 -12.88
C ARG A 201 -10.26 -7.41 -13.48
N LYS A 202 -11.04 -8.45 -13.22
CA LYS A 202 -12.37 -8.59 -13.86
C LYS A 202 -13.34 -7.46 -13.51
N PRO A 203 -13.54 -7.10 -12.22
CA PRO A 203 -14.40 -5.96 -11.87
C PRO A 203 -13.88 -4.64 -12.43
N LEU A 204 -12.56 -4.44 -12.46
CA LEU A 204 -11.97 -3.23 -13.02
C LEU A 204 -12.20 -3.13 -14.52
N ASP A 205 -11.98 -4.20 -15.27
CA ASP A 205 -12.21 -4.23 -16.72
C ASP A 205 -13.69 -3.93 -17.05
N ARG A 206 -14.61 -4.47 -16.28
CA ARG A 206 -16.04 -4.16 -16.42
C ARG A 206 -16.35 -2.69 -16.19
N LEU A 207 -15.76 -2.10 -15.13
CA LEU A 207 -15.94 -0.68 -14.81
C LEU A 207 -15.42 0.20 -15.94
N LEU A 208 -14.20 -0.05 -16.37
CA LEU A 208 -13.52 0.78 -17.38
C LEU A 208 -14.10 0.60 -18.79
N SER A 209 -14.63 -0.56 -19.12
CA SER A 209 -15.26 -0.80 -20.42
C SER A 209 -16.58 -0.05 -20.59
N SER A 210 -17.26 0.33 -19.51
CA SER A 210 -18.52 1.07 -19.55
C SER A 210 -18.36 2.55 -19.85
N ASN A 211 -17.16 3.11 -19.68
CA ASN A 211 -16.90 4.54 -19.90
C ASN A 211 -15.48 4.79 -20.42
N ARG A 212 -15.38 5.06 -21.73
CA ARG A 212 -14.08 5.31 -22.39
C ARG A 212 -13.40 6.60 -21.96
N GLU A 213 -14.15 7.66 -21.73
CA GLU A 213 -13.59 8.94 -21.27
C GLU A 213 -12.95 8.79 -19.89
N PHE A 214 -13.63 8.12 -18.99
CA PHE A 214 -13.10 7.82 -17.66
C PHE A 214 -11.84 6.95 -17.75
N ARG A 215 -11.88 5.88 -18.55
CA ARG A 215 -10.74 5.00 -18.77
C ARG A 215 -9.49 5.73 -19.22
N ARG A 216 -9.63 6.69 -20.14
CA ARG A 216 -8.50 7.46 -20.71
C ARG A 216 -7.76 8.32 -19.69
N LYS A 217 -8.39 8.64 -18.57
CA LYS A 217 -7.79 9.44 -17.51
C LYS A 217 -6.73 8.68 -16.71
N PHE A 218 -6.73 7.35 -16.81
CA PHE A 218 -5.80 6.45 -16.12
C PHE A 218 -4.72 5.99 -17.09
N THR A 219 -3.56 6.62 -16.97
CA THR A 219 -2.44 6.44 -17.90
C THR A 219 -1.32 5.56 -17.38
N SER A 220 -1.35 5.22 -16.10
CA SER A 220 -0.38 4.35 -15.44
C SER A 220 -1.08 3.19 -14.74
N ARG A 221 -0.40 2.05 -14.65
CA ARG A 221 -0.92 0.87 -13.95
C ARG A 221 0.17 0.12 -13.21
N LEU A 222 -0.21 -0.45 -12.09
CA LEU A 222 0.57 -1.41 -11.32
C LEU A 222 -0.22 -2.72 -11.22
N GLU A 223 0.40 -3.82 -11.55
CA GLU A 223 -0.18 -5.15 -11.39
C GLU A 223 0.60 -5.92 -10.33
N VAL A 224 -0.06 -6.16 -9.20
CA VAL A 224 0.50 -7.00 -8.14
C VAL A 224 0.28 -8.46 -8.53
N PRO A 225 1.35 -9.25 -8.72
CA PRO A 225 1.22 -10.62 -9.15
C PRO A 225 0.68 -11.51 -8.03
N ILE A 226 0.27 -12.72 -8.39
CA ILE A 226 0.13 -13.80 -7.41
C ILE A 226 1.52 -14.13 -6.89
N PHE A 227 1.69 -14.12 -5.56
CA PHE A 227 2.98 -14.35 -4.94
C PHE A 227 3.36 -15.83 -4.94
N ILE A 228 4.62 -16.11 -5.23
CA ILE A 228 5.21 -17.44 -5.03
C ILE A 228 5.60 -17.62 -3.55
N ASN A 229 5.80 -18.85 -3.12
CA ASN A 229 6.12 -19.16 -1.72
C ASN A 229 7.35 -18.40 -1.20
N ASP A 230 8.40 -18.27 -2.02
CA ASP A 230 9.60 -17.50 -1.64
C ASP A 230 9.29 -16.03 -1.36
N GLU A 231 8.45 -15.41 -2.16
CA GLU A 231 8.02 -14.02 -1.96
C GLU A 231 7.17 -13.87 -0.70
N LEU A 232 6.29 -14.83 -0.43
CA LEU A 232 5.47 -14.85 0.78
C LEU A 232 6.31 -15.02 2.05
N VAL A 233 7.34 -15.88 2.00
CA VAL A 233 8.28 -16.05 3.12
C VAL A 233 9.10 -14.77 3.33
N THR A 234 9.61 -14.16 2.28
CA THR A 234 10.33 -12.89 2.34
C THR A 234 9.46 -11.80 2.97
N PHE A 235 8.20 -11.75 2.58
CA PHE A 235 7.21 -10.85 3.21
C PHE A 235 7.10 -11.12 4.72
N GLY A 236 6.96 -12.35 5.14
CA GLY A 236 6.87 -12.73 6.55
C GLY A 236 8.13 -12.35 7.35
N GLN A 237 9.31 -12.51 6.76
CA GLN A 237 10.56 -12.09 7.37
C GLN A 237 10.64 -10.56 7.54
N THR A 238 10.29 -9.81 6.51
CA THR A 238 10.25 -8.34 6.56
C THR A 238 9.26 -7.86 7.60
N TYR A 239 8.08 -8.45 7.63
CA TYR A 239 7.04 -8.14 8.61
C TYR A 239 7.51 -8.42 10.05
N ALA A 240 8.16 -9.55 10.28
CA ALA A 240 8.72 -9.89 11.58
C ALA A 240 9.77 -8.88 12.03
N GLN A 241 10.68 -8.48 11.13
CA GLN A 241 11.71 -7.48 11.43
C GLN A 241 11.11 -6.14 11.80
N GLU A 242 10.10 -5.68 11.07
CA GLU A 242 9.42 -4.42 11.36
C GLU A 242 8.70 -4.43 12.71
N ASN A 243 8.29 -5.61 13.17
CA ASN A 243 7.70 -5.80 14.50
C ASN A 243 8.75 -6.16 15.57
N GLY A 244 10.03 -6.07 15.25
CA GLY A 244 11.11 -6.29 16.21
C GLY A 244 11.49 -7.73 16.47
N TYR A 245 11.15 -8.63 15.57
CA TYR A 245 11.42 -10.06 15.68
C TYR A 245 12.33 -10.53 14.54
N ARG A 246 13.11 -11.54 14.85
CA ARG A 246 13.91 -12.28 13.88
C ARG A 246 13.42 -13.70 13.79
N ILE A 247 13.29 -14.21 12.59
CA ILE A 247 12.94 -15.61 12.33
C ILE A 247 14.26 -16.37 12.16
N ASP A 248 14.48 -17.43 12.97
CA ASP A 248 15.62 -18.32 12.79
C ASP A 248 15.40 -19.29 11.61
N GLU A 249 16.42 -20.09 11.28
CA GLU A 249 16.37 -21.03 10.16
C GLU A 249 15.22 -22.05 10.31
N MET A 250 14.99 -22.55 11.51
CA MET A 250 13.89 -23.49 11.77
C MET A 250 12.54 -22.81 11.62
N GLY A 251 12.42 -21.55 12.04
CA GLY A 251 11.24 -20.73 11.84
C GLY A 251 10.95 -20.45 10.39
N ILE A 252 11.97 -20.21 9.57
CA ILE A 252 11.84 -20.03 8.12
C ILE A 252 11.29 -21.31 7.47
N LEU A 253 11.83 -22.47 7.80
CA LEU A 253 11.34 -23.76 7.30
C LEU A 253 9.88 -24.01 7.72
N ALA A 254 9.55 -23.70 8.96
CA ALA A 254 8.17 -23.81 9.45
C ALA A 254 7.22 -22.86 8.70
N LEU A 255 7.67 -21.66 8.36
CA LEU A 255 6.89 -20.69 7.59
C LEU A 255 6.64 -21.18 6.16
N TYR A 256 7.67 -21.71 5.49
CA TYR A 256 7.50 -22.35 4.18
C TYR A 256 6.47 -23.48 4.22
N SER A 257 6.59 -24.36 5.21
CA SER A 257 5.67 -25.48 5.38
C SER A 257 4.23 -25.03 5.64
N LYS A 258 4.06 -23.98 6.45
CA LYS A 258 2.73 -23.41 6.73
C LYS A 258 2.11 -22.79 5.50
N ILE A 259 2.86 -22.00 4.75
CA ILE A 259 2.40 -21.38 3.51
C ILE A 259 2.02 -22.45 2.50
N ASP A 260 2.87 -23.45 2.32
CA ASP A 260 2.60 -24.56 1.39
C ASP A 260 1.31 -25.31 1.78
N SER A 261 1.08 -25.52 3.06
CA SER A 261 -0.15 -26.14 3.56
C SER A 261 -1.44 -25.33 3.31
N LEU A 262 -1.30 -24.02 3.16
CA LEU A 262 -2.42 -23.13 2.87
C LEU A 262 -2.71 -22.96 1.39
N GLN A 263 -1.78 -23.34 0.50
CA GLN A 263 -1.98 -23.28 -0.95
C GLN A 263 -3.02 -24.33 -1.38
N ARG A 264 -3.95 -23.91 -2.25
CA ARG A 264 -4.98 -24.75 -2.86
C ARG A 264 -5.09 -24.44 -4.36
N GLU A 265 -5.63 -25.35 -5.13
CA GLU A 265 -5.84 -25.15 -6.57
C GLU A 265 -6.70 -23.92 -6.90
N ASP A 266 -7.70 -23.66 -6.06
CA ASP A 266 -8.67 -22.57 -6.21
C ASP A 266 -8.32 -21.33 -5.38
N HIS A 267 -7.24 -21.37 -4.59
CA HIS A 267 -6.86 -20.28 -3.70
C HIS A 267 -5.34 -20.15 -3.56
N ALA A 268 -4.80 -19.07 -4.13
CA ALA A 268 -3.43 -18.66 -3.90
C ALA A 268 -3.29 -17.92 -2.57
N VAL A 269 -2.33 -18.31 -1.75
CA VAL A 269 -2.05 -17.65 -0.46
C VAL A 269 -1.67 -16.19 -0.68
N THR A 270 -2.22 -15.33 0.14
CA THR A 270 -2.03 -13.87 0.10
C THR A 270 -1.09 -13.40 1.21
N VAL A 271 -0.55 -12.20 1.07
CA VAL A 271 0.26 -11.58 2.14
C VAL A 271 -0.57 -11.30 3.40
N ALA A 272 -1.87 -11.05 3.27
CA ALA A 272 -2.77 -10.90 4.41
C ALA A 272 -2.83 -12.18 5.26
N GLU A 273 -2.87 -13.35 4.62
CA GLU A 273 -2.84 -14.64 5.31
C GLU A 273 -1.47 -14.89 5.98
N VAL A 274 -0.38 -14.53 5.32
CA VAL A 274 0.96 -14.62 5.92
C VAL A 274 1.09 -13.70 7.12
N LYS A 275 0.52 -12.50 7.04
CA LYS A 275 0.47 -11.58 8.19
C LYS A 275 -0.24 -12.21 9.39
N GLU A 276 -1.38 -12.84 9.19
CA GLU A 276 -2.11 -13.54 10.26
C GLU A 276 -1.24 -14.63 10.89
N VAL A 277 -0.56 -15.43 10.09
CA VAL A 277 0.38 -16.46 10.57
C VAL A 277 1.49 -15.82 11.42
N MET A 278 2.05 -14.70 10.96
CA MET A 278 3.11 -13.99 11.69
C MET A 278 2.59 -13.35 12.98
N ASP A 279 1.41 -12.75 12.97
CA ASP A 279 0.79 -12.16 14.15
C ASP A 279 0.56 -13.23 15.24
N ASP A 280 0.08 -14.40 14.86
CA ASP A 280 -0.10 -15.54 15.78
C ASP A 280 1.24 -16.02 16.34
N ALA A 281 2.27 -16.13 15.52
CA ALA A 281 3.61 -16.53 15.94
C ALA A 281 4.22 -15.51 16.93
N ILE A 282 4.08 -14.24 16.66
CA ILE A 282 4.55 -13.15 17.52
C ILE A 282 3.81 -13.17 18.86
N ALA A 283 2.50 -13.28 18.85
CA ALA A 283 1.68 -13.37 20.07
C ALA A 283 2.06 -14.59 20.92
N HIS A 284 2.32 -15.73 20.29
CA HIS A 284 2.79 -16.94 20.99
C HIS A 284 4.17 -16.74 21.62
N SER A 285 5.09 -16.11 20.94
CA SER A 285 6.43 -15.79 21.44
C SER A 285 6.37 -14.85 22.65
N GLN A 286 5.51 -13.84 22.63
CA GLN A 286 5.30 -12.92 23.74
C GLN A 286 4.77 -13.64 24.99
N LYS A 287 3.80 -14.53 24.84
CA LYS A 287 3.25 -15.34 25.94
C LYS A 287 4.30 -16.28 26.56
N ALA A 288 5.14 -16.89 25.72
CA ALA A 288 6.23 -17.74 26.18
C ALA A 288 7.28 -16.95 26.97
N SER A 289 7.62 -15.74 26.54
CA SER A 289 8.55 -14.84 27.24
C SER A 289 8.00 -14.38 28.58
N ALA A 290 6.72 -14.03 28.65
CA ALA A 290 6.05 -13.65 29.89
C ALA A 290 6.03 -14.82 30.91
N LYS A 291 5.75 -16.04 30.46
CA LYS A 291 5.79 -17.23 31.31
C LYS A 291 7.21 -17.52 31.86
N LYS A 292 8.26 -17.23 31.09
CA LYS A 292 9.66 -17.37 31.57
C LYS A 292 10.01 -16.33 32.62
N LEU A 293 9.48 -15.11 32.54
CA LEU A 293 9.66 -14.06 33.53
C LEU A 293 8.98 -14.38 34.85
N VAL A 294 7.77 -14.93 34.81
CA VAL A 294 7.02 -15.33 36.02
C VAL A 294 7.62 -16.55 36.70
N LYS A 295 8.31 -17.43 35.98
CA LYS A 295 9.00 -18.61 36.60
C LYS A 295 10.35 -18.28 37.24
N ARG A 296 10.85 -17.06 37.11
CA ARG A 296 12.12 -16.62 37.74
C ARG A 296 11.94 -15.86 39.06
N VAL A 297 10.70 -15.70 39.51
CA VAL A 297 10.36 -15.21 40.84
C VAL A 297 9.95 -16.41 41.74
#